data_b2a44d5b5ab2eff7ea4694c10d9812b1
#
_entry.id   b2a44d5b5ab2eff7ea4694c10d9812b1
#
_cell.length_a   1.000
_cell.length_b   1.000
_cell.length_c   1.000
_cell.angle_alpha   90.00
_cell.angle_beta   90.00
_cell.angle_gamma   90.00
#
_symmetry.space_group_name_H-M   'P 1'
#
loop_
_entity.id
_entity.type
_entity.pdbx_description
1 polymer ?
#
loop_
_entity_poly.entity_id
_entity_poly.type
_entity_poly.pdbx_seq_one_letter_code
_entity_poly.pdbx_strand_id
1 'polypeptide(L)'
;MIDLLRINDPEGEYPKSYYTSTVSIQNVLPSLQENIKCQICIIGAGLTGLSAALSLADLGYESVVLEANRLGFGASGRNGGQVGSGQRWDQEKLEMHFGFKQAQIFWNIAEEAKKEVYSRIKRHEIKCDYNPGVIQACINRRDTLDSYDQADQLTEKYNYQNLRKLNHEGISEILDTDFYKGGYLDLGAGHLNPLKFVLGLGSAARTVGVKIYEKTKVTKIEYGKKNKLTTSAGAVVNSDYLLLAGNGYLGNLDKQTASRVMPINNFIIATEPLKYGFLESFLQHNYAVADSKFVPNYFRLSPDKRLIFGGGENYTYKFPKNFKETARKKMIKVYPQLKDSNIDFSWGGTLAITRNRLPCFRKVSDTAYSISGYSGHGVALSIIAGKIFAEFIAKKSERFDFFSQLPIEPFPGKSSFRWPLMVLGMLWYSLRDRFR
;
A
#
# COMPACT_ATOMS: atom_id res chain seq x y z
N MET A 1 1.29 -15.87 -20.62
CA MET A 1 0.73 -15.13 -19.46
C MET A 1 1.70 -14.01 -19.10
N ILE A 2 1.21 -12.80 -18.83
CA ILE A 2 2.05 -11.65 -18.48
C ILE A 2 2.64 -11.86 -17.08
N ASP A 3 3.95 -11.77 -16.96
CA ASP A 3 4.66 -11.85 -15.68
C ASP A 3 4.93 -10.44 -15.14
N LEU A 4 4.12 -10.02 -14.17
CA LEU A 4 4.21 -8.70 -13.54
C LEU A 4 5.54 -8.49 -12.76
N LEU A 5 6.22 -9.57 -12.41
CA LEU A 5 7.51 -9.50 -11.71
C LEU A 5 8.66 -9.09 -12.63
N ARG A 6 8.49 -9.22 -13.97
CA ARG A 6 9.56 -9.02 -14.97
C ARG A 6 9.21 -7.96 -16.02
N ILE A 7 7.93 -7.61 -16.20
CA ILE A 7 7.49 -6.79 -17.34
C ILE A 7 8.00 -5.34 -17.27
N ASN A 8 8.22 -4.81 -16.06
CA ASN A 8 8.57 -3.42 -15.83
C ASN A 8 9.95 -3.22 -15.21
N ASP A 9 10.52 -4.24 -14.63
CA ASP A 9 11.81 -4.19 -13.92
C ASP A 9 12.67 -5.41 -14.22
N PRO A 10 14.00 -5.29 -14.19
CA PRO A 10 14.90 -6.44 -14.27
C PRO A 10 14.66 -7.41 -13.09
N GLU A 11 14.84 -8.69 -13.35
CA GLU A 11 14.66 -9.73 -12.34
C GLU A 11 15.72 -9.62 -11.24
N GLY A 12 15.27 -9.60 -9.99
CA GLY A 12 16.14 -9.57 -8.82
C GLY A 12 16.74 -8.21 -8.50
N GLU A 13 16.29 -7.15 -9.19
CA GLU A 13 16.74 -5.78 -8.96
C GLU A 13 15.61 -4.90 -8.48
N TYR A 14 15.91 -3.96 -7.59
CA TYR A 14 14.97 -2.90 -7.24
C TYR A 14 14.88 -1.87 -8.37
N PRO A 15 13.73 -1.17 -8.53
CA PRO A 15 13.64 -0.06 -9.46
C PRO A 15 14.62 1.05 -9.08
N LYS A 16 15.10 1.80 -10.06
CA LYS A 16 15.91 3.02 -9.84
C LYS A 16 15.03 4.14 -9.28
N SER A 17 14.61 3.99 -8.02
CA SER A 17 13.78 4.96 -7.30
C SER A 17 14.63 5.80 -6.34
N TYR A 18 14.07 6.93 -5.90
CA TYR A 18 14.66 7.69 -4.81
C TYR A 18 14.86 6.80 -3.56
N TYR A 19 13.89 5.93 -3.27
CA TYR A 19 13.99 5.07 -2.08
C TYR A 19 15.18 4.12 -2.13
N THR A 20 15.49 3.57 -3.30
CA THR A 20 16.66 2.69 -3.47
C THR A 20 17.98 3.42 -3.33
N SER A 21 18.04 4.72 -3.64
CA SER A 21 19.24 5.53 -3.41
C SER A 21 19.48 5.87 -1.93
N THR A 22 18.46 5.68 -1.07
CA THR A 22 18.54 6.02 0.37
C THR A 22 18.85 4.82 1.25
N VAL A 23 19.05 3.64 0.68
CA VAL A 23 19.33 2.41 1.41
C VAL A 23 20.59 1.73 0.89
N SER A 24 21.39 1.17 1.79
CA SER A 24 22.41 0.21 1.39
C SER A 24 21.71 -1.10 1.07
N ILE A 25 21.64 -1.46 -0.21
CA ILE A 25 21.03 -2.71 -0.64
C ILE A 25 21.87 -3.85 -0.06
N GLN A 26 21.31 -4.52 0.94
CA GLN A 26 21.95 -5.68 1.56
C GLN A 26 22.12 -6.81 0.55
N ASN A 27 23.05 -7.73 0.83
CA ASN A 27 23.21 -8.95 0.04
C ASN A 27 21.86 -9.65 -0.14
N VAL A 28 21.68 -10.24 -1.32
CA VAL A 28 20.50 -11.06 -1.62
C VAL A 28 20.38 -12.16 -0.58
N LEU A 29 19.19 -12.31 0.01
CA LEU A 29 18.93 -13.45 0.89
C LEU A 29 18.97 -14.77 0.07
N PRO A 30 19.27 -15.91 0.70
CA PRO A 30 19.37 -17.18 -0.01
C PRO A 30 18.05 -17.51 -0.72
N SER A 31 18.12 -18.11 -1.89
CA SER A 31 16.97 -18.75 -2.54
C SER A 31 16.81 -20.17 -2.01
N LEU A 32 15.57 -20.65 -1.98
CA LEU A 32 15.27 -22.01 -1.53
C LEU A 32 15.72 -23.02 -2.62
N GLN A 33 16.67 -23.89 -2.27
CA GLN A 33 17.22 -24.90 -3.18
C GLN A 33 16.77 -26.33 -2.82
N GLU A 34 16.28 -26.55 -1.61
CA GLU A 34 15.94 -27.86 -1.07
C GLU A 34 14.47 -27.96 -0.68
N ASN A 35 13.99 -29.19 -0.55
CA ASN A 35 12.63 -29.44 -0.06
C ASN A 35 12.58 -29.19 1.45
N ILE A 36 11.55 -28.46 1.88
CA ILE A 36 11.36 -28.13 3.30
C ILE A 36 9.94 -28.45 3.76
N LYS A 37 9.81 -28.59 5.09
CA LYS A 37 8.51 -28.62 5.79
C LYS A 37 8.49 -27.45 6.76
N CYS A 38 7.34 -26.79 6.90
CA CYS A 38 7.15 -25.72 7.86
C CYS A 38 5.69 -25.73 8.38
N GLN A 39 5.49 -25.11 9.53
CA GLN A 39 4.15 -24.94 10.08
C GLN A 39 3.35 -23.96 9.23
N ILE A 40 3.91 -22.79 8.94
CA ILE A 40 3.24 -21.74 8.18
C ILE A 40 4.14 -21.28 7.04
N CYS A 41 3.63 -21.33 5.81
CA CYS A 41 4.28 -20.75 4.64
C CYS A 41 3.59 -19.44 4.24
N ILE A 42 4.37 -18.40 3.97
CA ILE A 42 3.89 -17.10 3.54
C ILE A 42 4.47 -16.78 2.16
N ILE A 43 3.63 -16.50 1.18
CA ILE A 43 4.06 -16.08 -0.16
C ILE A 43 4.01 -14.56 -0.25
N GLY A 44 5.18 -13.94 -0.38
CA GLY A 44 5.38 -12.51 -0.51
C GLY A 44 6.00 -11.86 0.73
N ALA A 45 7.19 -11.28 0.58
CA ALA A 45 7.92 -10.52 1.60
C ALA A 45 7.63 -9.01 1.52
N GLY A 46 6.37 -8.66 1.32
CA GLY A 46 5.85 -7.29 1.46
C GLY A 46 5.40 -6.99 2.89
N LEU A 47 4.78 -5.82 3.10
CA LEU A 47 4.29 -5.38 4.41
C LEU A 47 3.35 -6.41 5.07
N THR A 48 2.39 -6.97 4.32
CA THR A 48 1.45 -7.98 4.86
C THR A 48 2.16 -9.25 5.31
N GLY A 49 3.03 -9.81 4.45
CA GLY A 49 3.70 -11.08 4.74
C GLY A 49 4.70 -10.96 5.89
N LEU A 50 5.47 -9.87 5.95
CA LEU A 50 6.43 -9.63 7.02
C LEU A 50 5.72 -9.32 8.35
N SER A 51 4.61 -8.56 8.29
CA SER A 51 3.80 -8.33 9.48
C SER A 51 3.18 -9.62 10.02
N ALA A 52 2.68 -10.49 9.13
CA ALA A 52 2.18 -11.81 9.53
C ALA A 52 3.29 -12.65 10.17
N ALA A 53 4.46 -12.71 9.54
CA ALA A 53 5.60 -13.49 10.05
C ALA A 53 6.06 -13.02 11.44
N LEU A 54 6.18 -11.70 11.64
CA LEU A 54 6.53 -11.12 12.94
C LEU A 54 5.47 -11.41 14.02
N SER A 55 4.18 -11.22 13.68
CA SER A 55 3.09 -11.49 14.63
C SER A 55 2.95 -12.97 14.95
N LEU A 56 3.23 -13.86 13.99
CA LEU A 56 3.27 -15.30 14.24
C LEU A 56 4.42 -15.67 15.18
N ALA A 57 5.61 -15.09 14.98
CA ALA A 57 6.76 -15.29 15.85
C ALA A 57 6.47 -14.81 17.29
N ASP A 58 5.81 -13.64 17.45
CA ASP A 58 5.35 -13.13 18.77
C ASP A 58 4.36 -14.09 19.45
N LEU A 59 3.67 -14.93 18.68
CA LEU A 59 2.73 -15.94 19.18
C LEU A 59 3.34 -17.36 19.30
N GLY A 60 4.65 -17.50 19.05
CA GLY A 60 5.40 -18.76 19.15
C GLY A 60 5.25 -19.70 17.96
N TYR A 61 4.79 -19.20 16.80
CA TYR A 61 4.67 -20.01 15.58
C TYR A 61 5.88 -19.83 14.66
N GLU A 62 6.35 -20.93 14.11
CA GLU A 62 7.40 -20.91 13.08
C GLU A 62 6.81 -20.64 11.70
N SER A 63 7.41 -19.69 10.97
CA SER A 63 7.01 -19.37 9.61
C SER A 63 8.19 -19.26 8.65
N VAL A 64 7.89 -19.56 7.38
CA VAL A 64 8.80 -19.40 6.25
C VAL A 64 8.17 -18.43 5.26
N VAL A 65 8.94 -17.45 4.81
CA VAL A 65 8.51 -16.46 3.80
C VAL A 65 9.23 -16.73 2.48
N LEU A 66 8.45 -16.90 1.40
CA LEU A 66 8.95 -17.09 0.04
C LEU A 66 8.67 -15.83 -0.78
N GLU A 67 9.72 -15.15 -1.21
CA GLU A 67 9.65 -13.95 -2.03
C GLU A 67 10.14 -14.27 -3.47
N ALA A 68 9.31 -13.93 -4.43
CA ALA A 68 9.62 -14.22 -5.83
C ALA A 68 10.76 -13.36 -6.39
N ASN A 69 10.97 -12.17 -5.82
CA ASN A 69 12.00 -11.22 -6.25
C ASN A 69 12.90 -10.84 -5.07
N ARG A 70 12.83 -9.62 -4.58
CA ARG A 70 13.56 -9.08 -3.44
C ARG A 70 12.56 -8.65 -2.36
N LEU A 71 13.00 -8.65 -1.11
CA LEU A 71 12.22 -8.19 0.03
C LEU A 71 11.67 -6.78 -0.20
N GLY A 72 10.34 -6.60 -0.12
CA GLY A 72 9.71 -5.31 -0.38
C GLY A 72 9.70 -4.85 -1.84
N PHE A 73 10.08 -5.69 -2.80
CA PHE A 73 10.14 -5.37 -4.23
C PHE A 73 8.83 -4.80 -4.80
N GLY A 74 7.69 -5.35 -4.39
CA GLY A 74 6.37 -4.96 -4.88
C GLY A 74 5.93 -3.57 -4.42
N ALA A 75 4.62 -3.36 -4.32
CA ALA A 75 4.02 -2.10 -3.87
C ALA A 75 4.53 -1.61 -2.51
N SER A 76 4.99 -2.52 -1.66
CA SER A 76 5.47 -2.22 -0.30
C SER A 76 6.68 -1.29 -0.26
N GLY A 77 7.62 -1.40 -1.21
CA GLY A 77 8.80 -0.54 -1.27
C GLY A 77 8.72 0.62 -2.27
N ARG A 78 7.55 0.85 -2.90
CA ARG A 78 7.42 1.79 -4.03
C ARG A 78 6.35 2.86 -3.85
N ASN A 79 5.54 2.78 -2.80
CA ASN A 79 4.39 3.66 -2.56
C ASN A 79 4.78 5.05 -2.03
N GLY A 80 3.79 5.94 -1.83
CA GLY A 80 4.01 7.29 -1.32
C GLY A 80 4.44 7.37 0.15
N GLY A 81 4.37 6.28 0.89
CA GLY A 81 4.77 6.20 2.30
C GLY A 81 3.74 6.73 3.29
N GLN A 82 2.53 7.06 2.87
CA GLN A 82 1.50 7.61 3.77
C GLN A 82 0.88 6.53 4.66
N VAL A 83 0.86 6.80 5.96
CA VAL A 83 0.22 6.00 7.02
C VAL A 83 -1.08 6.71 7.37
N GLY A 84 -2.12 6.49 6.56
CA GLY A 84 -3.40 7.20 6.66
C GLY A 84 -4.36 6.60 7.67
N SER A 85 -5.31 7.41 8.14
CA SER A 85 -6.43 7.02 8.99
C SER A 85 -7.56 6.36 8.20
N GLY A 86 -8.41 5.60 8.85
CA GLY A 86 -9.60 5.00 8.26
C GLY A 86 -9.33 3.91 7.22
N GLN A 87 -10.35 3.64 6.42
CA GLN A 87 -10.31 2.72 5.29
C GLN A 87 -10.22 3.49 3.96
N ARG A 88 -10.27 2.80 2.80
CA ARG A 88 -10.40 3.47 1.50
C ARG A 88 -11.78 4.13 1.31
N TRP A 89 -12.82 3.61 1.95
CA TRP A 89 -14.11 4.27 2.10
C TRP A 89 -14.09 5.20 3.30
N ASP A 90 -14.76 6.36 3.18
CA ASP A 90 -15.08 7.21 4.31
C ASP A 90 -16.06 6.52 5.27
N GLN A 91 -16.16 7.05 6.49
CA GLN A 91 -16.98 6.46 7.54
C GLN A 91 -18.49 6.58 7.24
N GLU A 92 -18.93 7.66 6.59
CA GLU A 92 -20.32 7.83 6.17
C GLU A 92 -20.75 6.71 5.23
N LYS A 93 -19.92 6.41 4.23
CA LYS A 93 -20.19 5.33 3.30
C LYS A 93 -20.19 3.96 3.97
N LEU A 94 -19.30 3.72 4.92
CA LEU A 94 -19.27 2.48 5.72
C LEU A 94 -20.53 2.38 6.58
N GLU A 95 -20.99 3.47 7.21
CA GLU A 95 -22.24 3.50 7.99
C GLU A 95 -23.45 3.18 7.12
N MET A 96 -23.54 3.78 5.92
CA MET A 96 -24.66 3.54 4.98
C MET A 96 -24.74 2.08 4.52
N HIS A 97 -23.61 1.42 4.33
CA HIS A 97 -23.60 0.06 3.76
C HIS A 97 -23.62 -1.05 4.82
N PHE A 98 -23.05 -0.80 5.99
CA PHE A 98 -22.86 -1.83 7.01
C PHE A 98 -23.49 -1.47 8.36
N GLY A 99 -23.99 -0.26 8.51
CA GLY A 99 -24.47 0.27 9.79
C GLY A 99 -23.34 0.74 10.71
N PHE A 100 -23.71 1.60 11.68
CA PHE A 100 -22.74 2.27 12.57
C PHE A 100 -21.82 1.30 13.34
N LYS A 101 -22.37 0.21 13.90
CA LYS A 101 -21.57 -0.74 14.68
C LYS A 101 -20.43 -1.36 13.87
N GLN A 102 -20.70 -1.76 12.62
CA GLN A 102 -19.67 -2.32 11.76
C GLN A 102 -18.70 -1.24 11.26
N ALA A 103 -19.18 -0.06 10.93
CA ALA A 103 -18.36 1.08 10.58
C ALA A 103 -17.39 1.46 11.72
N GLN A 104 -17.82 1.37 12.98
CA GLN A 104 -16.95 1.56 14.14
C GLN A 104 -15.87 0.49 14.26
N ILE A 105 -16.17 -0.78 13.92
CA ILE A 105 -15.15 -1.85 13.88
C ILE A 105 -14.08 -1.52 12.82
N PHE A 106 -14.49 -1.10 11.61
CA PHE A 106 -13.55 -0.68 10.56
C PHE A 106 -12.65 0.46 11.01
N TRP A 107 -13.25 1.46 11.68
CA TRP A 107 -12.49 2.60 12.22
C TRP A 107 -11.46 2.16 13.27
N ASN A 108 -11.90 1.40 14.26
CA ASN A 108 -11.03 0.93 15.33
C ASN A 108 -9.85 0.09 14.82
N ILE A 109 -10.10 -0.77 13.81
CA ILE A 109 -9.04 -1.56 13.18
C ILE A 109 -8.06 -0.66 12.41
N ALA A 110 -8.55 0.39 11.75
CA ALA A 110 -7.68 1.32 11.03
C ALA A 110 -6.83 2.19 11.99
N GLU A 111 -7.40 2.60 13.12
CA GLU A 111 -6.66 3.30 14.17
C GLU A 111 -5.61 2.38 14.85
N GLU A 112 -5.96 1.12 15.11
CA GLU A 112 -5.00 0.12 15.57
C GLU A 112 -3.89 -0.11 14.53
N ALA A 113 -4.21 -0.06 13.23
CA ALA A 113 -3.22 -0.23 12.16
C ALA A 113 -2.12 0.83 12.20
N LYS A 114 -2.46 2.10 12.41
CA LYS A 114 -1.49 3.20 12.58
C LYS A 114 -0.62 2.99 13.82
N LYS A 115 -1.26 2.64 14.95
CA LYS A 115 -0.56 2.34 16.21
C LYS A 115 0.42 1.17 16.04
N GLU A 116 0.02 0.14 15.29
CA GLU A 116 0.87 -1.01 15.02
C GLU A 116 2.08 -0.64 14.15
N VAL A 117 1.91 0.22 13.12
CA VAL A 117 3.05 0.75 12.34
C VAL A 117 4.04 1.45 13.26
N TYR A 118 3.56 2.38 14.09
CA TYR A 118 4.41 3.12 15.03
C TYR A 118 5.08 2.21 16.06
N SER A 119 4.33 1.26 16.62
CA SER A 119 4.86 0.27 17.56
C SER A 119 6.00 -0.54 16.97
N ARG A 120 5.85 -1.00 15.70
CA ARG A 120 6.90 -1.75 15.01
C ARG A 120 8.12 -0.91 14.70
N ILE A 121 7.94 0.34 14.29
CA ILE A 121 9.05 1.29 14.10
C ILE A 121 9.84 1.43 15.40
N LYS A 122 9.14 1.67 16.52
CA LYS A 122 9.76 1.88 17.82
C LYS A 122 10.41 0.60 18.38
N ARG A 123 9.67 -0.52 18.36
CA ARG A 123 10.11 -1.81 18.94
C ARG A 123 11.36 -2.36 18.24
N HIS A 124 11.45 -2.19 16.93
CA HIS A 124 12.53 -2.72 16.10
C HIS A 124 13.52 -1.64 15.65
N GLU A 125 13.42 -0.43 16.21
CA GLU A 125 14.31 0.71 15.94
C GLU A 125 14.49 1.00 14.43
N ILE A 126 13.38 0.90 13.65
CA ILE A 126 13.42 1.02 12.21
C ILE A 126 13.59 2.49 11.80
N LYS A 127 14.74 2.82 11.24
CA LYS A 127 15.06 4.17 10.75
C LYS A 127 14.43 4.39 9.37
N CYS A 128 13.15 4.74 9.32
CA CYS A 128 12.36 4.90 8.09
C CYS A 128 11.86 6.32 7.84
N ASP A 129 12.47 7.33 8.44
CA ASP A 129 12.13 8.75 8.24
C ASP A 129 10.64 9.04 8.51
N TYR A 130 10.09 8.49 9.59
CA TYR A 130 8.69 8.70 9.96
C TYR A 130 8.46 10.14 10.43
N ASN A 131 7.43 10.78 9.85
CA ASN A 131 6.96 12.10 10.25
C ASN A 131 5.43 12.06 10.42
N PRO A 132 4.88 12.72 11.47
CA PRO A 132 3.44 12.85 11.65
C PRO A 132 2.85 13.89 10.70
N GLY A 133 1.56 13.75 10.43
CA GLY A 133 0.75 14.69 9.67
C GLY A 133 0.54 14.30 8.21
N VAL A 134 -0.73 14.21 7.84
CA VAL A 134 -1.21 14.06 6.46
C VAL A 134 -2.30 15.09 6.20
N ILE A 135 -2.17 15.85 5.13
CA ILE A 135 -3.19 16.80 4.69
C ILE A 135 -4.06 16.15 3.63
N GLN A 136 -5.36 16.12 3.87
CA GLN A 136 -6.38 15.90 2.86
C GLN A 136 -6.67 17.24 2.20
N ALA A 137 -6.16 17.45 0.97
CA ALA A 137 -6.24 18.72 0.26
C ALA A 137 -7.36 18.71 -0.77
N CYS A 138 -8.22 19.72 -0.78
CA CYS A 138 -9.40 19.80 -1.63
C CYS A 138 -9.19 20.79 -2.76
N ILE A 139 -9.53 20.37 -4.00
CA ILE A 139 -9.30 21.16 -5.21
C ILE A 139 -10.41 22.19 -5.50
N ASN A 140 -11.53 22.07 -4.85
CA ASN A 140 -12.69 22.97 -5.02
C ASN A 140 -13.44 23.15 -3.70
N ARG A 141 -14.37 24.14 -3.66
CA ARG A 141 -15.12 24.49 -2.47
C ARG A 141 -16.06 23.36 -1.99
N ARG A 142 -16.65 22.60 -2.91
CA ARG A 142 -17.54 21.47 -2.56
C ARG A 142 -16.76 20.40 -1.81
N ASP A 143 -15.66 19.93 -2.41
CA ASP A 143 -14.80 18.93 -1.76
C ASP A 143 -14.31 19.42 -0.39
N THR A 144 -14.05 20.74 -0.24
CA THR A 144 -13.65 21.34 1.03
C THR A 144 -14.74 21.21 2.08
N LEU A 145 -16.00 21.54 1.75
CA LEU A 145 -17.14 21.41 2.66
C LEU A 145 -17.38 19.93 3.03
N ASP A 146 -17.40 19.04 2.03
CA ASP A 146 -17.53 17.59 2.24
C ASP A 146 -16.43 17.07 3.19
N SER A 147 -15.19 17.60 3.07
CA SER A 147 -14.07 17.23 3.96
C SER A 147 -14.25 17.76 5.39
N TYR A 148 -14.87 18.91 5.56
CA TYR A 148 -15.18 19.46 6.89
C TYR A 148 -16.27 18.64 7.58
N ASP A 149 -17.31 18.25 6.85
CA ASP A 149 -18.36 17.37 7.37
C ASP A 149 -17.79 16.01 7.80
N GLN A 150 -16.86 15.44 7.01
CA GLN A 150 -16.12 14.23 7.39
C GLN A 150 -15.31 14.45 8.67
N ALA A 151 -14.60 15.57 8.80
CA ALA A 151 -13.82 15.87 10.00
C ALA A 151 -14.71 16.01 11.25
N ASP A 152 -15.87 16.67 11.12
CA ASP A 152 -16.84 16.78 12.20
C ASP A 152 -17.41 15.41 12.59
N GLN A 153 -17.82 14.61 11.61
CA GLN A 153 -18.31 13.25 11.85
C GLN A 153 -17.28 12.41 12.61
N LEU A 154 -16.00 12.45 12.20
CA LEU A 154 -14.94 11.70 12.87
C LEU A 154 -14.72 12.20 14.31
N THR A 155 -14.77 13.50 14.51
CA THR A 155 -14.62 14.11 15.83
C THR A 155 -15.78 13.75 16.76
N GLU A 156 -17.01 13.90 16.30
CA GLU A 156 -18.22 13.75 17.10
C GLU A 156 -18.61 12.28 17.33
N LYS A 157 -18.65 11.47 16.25
CA LYS A 157 -19.13 10.08 16.34
C LYS A 157 -18.04 9.07 16.69
N TYR A 158 -16.79 9.34 16.31
CA TYR A 158 -15.65 8.42 16.50
C TYR A 158 -14.66 8.90 17.54
N ASN A 159 -14.91 10.05 18.18
CA ASN A 159 -14.04 10.68 19.19
C ASN A 159 -12.58 10.87 18.70
N TYR A 160 -12.42 11.23 17.41
CA TYR A 160 -11.11 11.43 16.81
C TYR A 160 -10.69 12.89 16.81
N GLN A 161 -9.82 13.27 17.75
CA GLN A 161 -9.46 14.66 18.05
C GLN A 161 -8.20 15.16 17.31
N ASN A 162 -7.65 14.38 16.39
CA ASN A 162 -6.38 14.73 15.72
C ASN A 162 -6.55 15.50 14.41
N LEU A 163 -7.75 16.00 14.13
CA LEU A 163 -8.08 16.73 12.90
C LEU A 163 -8.07 18.23 13.11
N ARG A 164 -7.50 18.95 12.17
CA ARG A 164 -7.57 20.42 12.09
C ARG A 164 -8.06 20.83 10.70
N LYS A 165 -9.22 21.47 10.62
CA LYS A 165 -9.74 22.04 9.37
C LYS A 165 -8.82 23.17 8.89
N LEU A 166 -8.58 23.22 7.59
CA LEU A 166 -7.75 24.21 6.93
C LEU A 166 -8.59 24.90 5.86
N ASN A 167 -8.76 26.22 5.99
CA ASN A 167 -9.32 27.05 4.93
C ASN A 167 -8.29 27.28 3.81
N HIS A 168 -8.67 28.05 2.78
CA HIS A 168 -7.78 28.32 1.64
C HIS A 168 -6.46 28.99 2.08
N GLU A 169 -6.53 29.99 2.95
CA GLU A 169 -5.35 30.70 3.45
C GLU A 169 -4.42 29.75 4.21
N GLY A 170 -4.97 29.02 5.19
CA GLY A 170 -4.19 28.11 6.01
C GLY A 170 -3.54 26.95 5.24
N ILE A 171 -4.21 26.41 4.19
CA ILE A 171 -3.60 25.38 3.37
C ILE A 171 -2.55 25.95 2.40
N SER A 172 -2.79 27.16 1.85
CA SER A 172 -1.83 27.85 0.97
C SER A 172 -0.56 28.24 1.72
N GLU A 173 -0.69 28.72 2.94
CA GLU A 173 0.44 29.06 3.82
C GLU A 173 1.31 27.82 4.13
N ILE A 174 0.68 26.66 4.45
CA ILE A 174 1.43 25.45 4.77
C ILE A 174 2.11 24.83 3.53
N LEU A 175 1.43 24.84 2.37
CA LEU A 175 1.88 24.13 1.18
C LEU A 175 2.61 24.98 0.15
N ASP A 176 2.73 26.30 0.36
CA ASP A 176 3.32 27.25 -0.60
C ASP A 176 2.69 27.16 -2.00
N THR A 177 1.36 26.98 -2.06
CA THR A 177 0.60 26.91 -3.31
C THR A 177 -0.86 27.31 -3.13
N ASP A 178 -1.42 28.06 -4.09
CA ASP A 178 -2.84 28.47 -4.13
C ASP A 178 -3.74 27.44 -4.86
N PHE A 179 -3.20 26.31 -5.22
CA PHE A 179 -3.91 25.30 -6.00
C PHE A 179 -5.10 24.71 -5.23
N TYR A 180 -4.95 24.49 -3.93
CA TYR A 180 -5.98 23.87 -3.08
C TYR A 180 -6.88 24.90 -2.43
N LYS A 181 -8.16 24.54 -2.19
CA LYS A 181 -9.19 25.47 -1.67
C LYS A 181 -9.51 25.25 -0.19
N GLY A 182 -8.88 24.29 0.43
CA GLY A 182 -9.03 23.93 1.83
C GLY A 182 -8.84 22.44 2.06
N GLY A 183 -9.33 21.93 3.19
CA GLY A 183 -9.22 20.52 3.57
C GLY A 183 -9.04 20.35 5.06
N TYR A 184 -8.37 19.28 5.48
CA TYR A 184 -7.98 19.11 6.88
C TYR A 184 -6.59 18.48 7.02
N LEU A 185 -5.92 18.77 8.12
CA LEU A 185 -4.70 18.13 8.56
C LEU A 185 -5.05 17.06 9.60
N ASP A 186 -4.59 15.83 9.36
CA ASP A 186 -4.68 14.71 10.30
C ASP A 186 -3.30 14.48 10.96
N LEU A 187 -3.19 14.90 12.22
CA LEU A 187 -1.97 14.75 13.03
C LEU A 187 -1.81 13.33 13.61
N GLY A 188 -2.87 12.52 13.59
CA GLY A 188 -2.80 11.11 13.99
C GLY A 188 -2.37 10.19 12.84
N ALA A 189 -2.30 10.71 11.62
CA ALA A 189 -1.69 10.07 10.46
C ALA A 189 -0.22 10.47 10.32
N GLY A 190 0.49 9.89 9.35
CA GLY A 190 1.88 10.24 9.10
C GLY A 190 2.41 9.70 7.78
N HIS A 191 3.71 9.84 7.58
CA HIS A 191 4.38 9.30 6.40
C HIS A 191 5.80 8.81 6.73
N LEU A 192 6.34 7.99 5.85
CA LEU A 192 7.64 7.35 6.05
C LEU A 192 8.30 6.99 4.70
N ASN A 193 9.55 6.57 4.74
CA ASN A 193 10.21 5.92 3.60
C ASN A 193 9.79 4.44 3.56
N PRO A 194 8.95 4.02 2.59
CA PRO A 194 8.36 2.70 2.60
C PRO A 194 9.37 1.57 2.36
N LEU A 195 10.45 1.83 1.62
CA LEU A 195 11.48 0.82 1.41
C LEU A 195 12.32 0.60 2.67
N LYS A 196 12.74 1.68 3.36
CA LYS A 196 13.42 1.56 4.65
C LYS A 196 12.54 0.82 5.66
N PHE A 197 11.24 1.12 5.68
CA PHE A 197 10.31 0.47 6.60
C PHE A 197 10.19 -1.04 6.34
N VAL A 198 9.93 -1.45 5.10
CA VAL A 198 9.76 -2.87 4.77
C VAL A 198 11.06 -3.66 4.93
N LEU A 199 12.23 -3.07 4.61
CA LEU A 199 13.53 -3.68 4.86
C LEU A 199 13.81 -3.85 6.36
N GLY A 200 13.44 -2.85 7.16
CA GLY A 200 13.52 -2.91 8.62
C GLY A 200 12.66 -4.03 9.21
N LEU A 201 11.42 -4.20 8.72
CA LEU A 201 10.57 -5.33 9.12
C LEU A 201 11.17 -6.68 8.73
N GLY A 202 11.79 -6.77 7.55
CA GLY A 202 12.48 -7.99 7.12
C GLY A 202 13.69 -8.31 8.00
N SER A 203 14.46 -7.30 8.40
CA SER A 203 15.54 -7.46 9.37
C SER A 203 15.02 -7.94 10.71
N ALA A 204 13.98 -7.30 11.25
CA ALA A 204 13.33 -7.69 12.50
C ALA A 204 12.81 -9.14 12.46
N ALA A 205 12.16 -9.54 11.36
CA ALA A 205 11.66 -10.89 11.19
C ALA A 205 12.78 -11.94 11.22
N ARG A 206 13.92 -11.66 10.59
CA ARG A 206 15.10 -12.54 10.64
C ARG A 206 15.72 -12.62 12.04
N THR A 207 15.76 -11.52 12.78
CA THR A 207 16.28 -11.48 14.15
C THR A 207 15.47 -12.39 15.09
N VAL A 208 14.16 -12.52 14.85
CA VAL A 208 13.30 -13.44 15.62
C VAL A 208 13.20 -14.85 15.02
N GLY A 209 14.08 -15.21 14.07
CA GLY A 209 14.22 -16.56 13.54
C GLY A 209 13.34 -16.89 12.32
N VAL A 210 12.62 -15.92 11.75
CA VAL A 210 11.84 -16.15 10.52
C VAL A 210 12.79 -16.41 9.35
N LYS A 211 12.60 -17.52 8.65
CA LYS A 211 13.35 -17.86 7.43
C LYS A 211 12.73 -17.17 6.22
N ILE A 212 13.50 -16.31 5.55
CA ILE A 212 13.07 -15.57 4.36
C ILE A 212 13.94 -16.01 3.18
N TYR A 213 13.31 -16.46 2.11
CA TYR A 213 13.97 -16.85 0.85
C TYR A 213 13.57 -15.86 -0.25
N GLU A 214 14.56 -15.13 -0.79
CA GLU A 214 14.41 -14.28 -1.97
C GLU A 214 14.59 -15.09 -3.26
N LYS A 215 14.21 -14.53 -4.42
CA LYS A 215 14.29 -15.19 -5.74
C LYS A 215 13.70 -16.61 -5.73
N THR A 216 12.67 -16.80 -4.91
CA THR A 216 12.00 -18.08 -4.69
C THR A 216 10.54 -17.97 -5.13
N LYS A 217 10.33 -17.97 -6.44
CA LYS A 217 9.00 -17.85 -7.04
C LYS A 217 8.22 -19.16 -6.93
N VAL A 218 7.08 -19.14 -6.24
CA VAL A 218 6.13 -20.25 -6.24
C VAL A 218 5.39 -20.27 -7.57
N THR A 219 5.35 -21.43 -8.23
CA THR A 219 4.72 -21.62 -9.55
C THR A 219 3.44 -22.47 -9.50
N LYS A 220 3.34 -23.33 -8.48
CA LYS A 220 2.19 -24.23 -8.30
C LYS A 220 1.87 -24.39 -6.82
N ILE A 221 0.58 -24.45 -6.51
CA ILE A 221 0.05 -24.78 -5.18
C ILE A 221 -0.96 -25.91 -5.33
N GLU A 222 -0.79 -26.94 -4.50
CA GLU A 222 -1.75 -28.03 -4.30
C GLU A 222 -2.31 -27.88 -2.88
N TYR A 223 -3.59 -27.49 -2.79
CA TYR A 223 -4.29 -27.31 -1.52
C TYR A 223 -4.76 -28.65 -0.96
N GLY A 224 -4.72 -28.82 0.37
CA GLY A 224 -5.18 -30.03 1.05
C GLY A 224 -5.11 -29.88 2.57
N LYS A 225 -5.12 -31.00 3.30
CA LYS A 225 -4.85 -30.98 4.77
C LYS A 225 -3.48 -30.36 5.09
N LYS A 226 -2.54 -30.54 4.19
CA LYS A 226 -1.25 -29.81 4.10
C LYS A 226 -1.15 -29.23 2.71
N ASN A 227 -0.60 -28.04 2.62
CA ASN A 227 -0.39 -27.37 1.35
C ASN A 227 0.98 -27.78 0.78
N LYS A 228 1.02 -28.11 -0.51
CA LYS A 228 2.25 -28.43 -1.23
C LYS A 228 2.51 -27.32 -2.25
N LEU A 229 3.64 -26.63 -2.12
CA LEU A 229 4.05 -25.55 -3.00
C LEU A 229 5.26 -26.02 -3.81
N THR A 230 5.31 -25.70 -5.11
CA THR A 230 6.46 -25.96 -5.98
C THR A 230 7.03 -24.62 -6.42
N THR A 231 8.34 -24.44 -6.27
CA THR A 231 9.05 -23.24 -6.70
C THR A 231 9.50 -23.36 -8.16
N SER A 232 9.93 -22.26 -8.77
CA SER A 232 10.51 -22.25 -10.12
C SER A 232 11.82 -23.01 -10.22
N ALA A 233 12.54 -23.17 -9.11
CA ALA A 233 13.77 -23.97 -9.02
C ALA A 233 13.51 -25.48 -8.78
N GLY A 234 12.24 -25.90 -8.65
CA GLY A 234 11.84 -27.28 -8.41
C GLY A 234 11.77 -27.68 -6.93
N ALA A 235 12.21 -26.83 -6.00
CA ALA A 235 12.07 -27.11 -4.57
C ALA A 235 10.58 -27.19 -4.15
N VAL A 236 10.28 -28.07 -3.21
CA VAL A 236 8.94 -28.32 -2.68
C VAL A 236 8.85 -27.87 -1.23
N VAL A 237 7.82 -27.08 -0.92
CA VAL A 237 7.48 -26.69 0.45
C VAL A 237 6.17 -27.34 0.85
N ASN A 238 6.18 -28.08 1.96
CA ASN A 238 4.97 -28.61 2.58
C ASN A 238 4.68 -27.82 3.84
N SER A 239 3.48 -27.23 3.95
CA SER A 239 3.07 -26.43 5.09
C SER A 239 1.71 -26.81 5.63
N ASP A 240 1.53 -26.67 6.96
CA ASP A 240 0.22 -26.90 7.57
C ASP A 240 -0.74 -25.76 7.21
N TYR A 241 -0.25 -24.51 7.25
CA TYR A 241 -1.00 -23.32 6.84
C TYR A 241 -0.27 -22.53 5.76
N LEU A 242 -1.03 -21.81 4.94
CA LEU A 242 -0.52 -21.00 3.84
C LEU A 242 -1.17 -19.62 3.83
N LEU A 243 -0.35 -18.56 3.74
CA LEU A 243 -0.80 -17.19 3.47
C LEU A 243 -0.32 -16.72 2.09
N LEU A 244 -1.25 -16.31 1.24
CA LEU A 244 -0.98 -15.63 -0.02
C LEU A 244 -0.98 -14.11 0.21
N ALA A 245 0.19 -13.49 0.31
CA ALA A 245 0.40 -12.07 0.55
C ALA A 245 1.06 -11.34 -0.64
N GLY A 246 0.96 -11.90 -1.85
CA GLY A 246 1.56 -11.36 -3.08
C GLY A 246 0.84 -10.15 -3.68
N ASN A 247 -0.31 -9.74 -3.12
CA ASN A 247 -1.11 -8.60 -3.57
C ASN A 247 -1.31 -8.58 -5.09
N GLY A 248 -1.03 -7.47 -5.79
CA GLY A 248 -1.18 -7.35 -7.25
C GLY A 248 -0.23 -8.24 -8.06
N TYR A 249 0.85 -8.70 -7.45
CA TYR A 249 1.85 -9.57 -8.09
C TYR A 249 1.55 -11.08 -7.99
N LEU A 250 0.49 -11.46 -7.27
CA LEU A 250 0.10 -12.88 -7.08
C LEU A 250 -0.20 -13.59 -8.42
N GLY A 251 -0.66 -12.84 -9.42
CA GLY A 251 -1.00 -13.38 -10.73
C GLY A 251 -2.11 -14.43 -10.64
N ASN A 252 -1.98 -15.50 -11.44
CA ASN A 252 -2.94 -16.61 -11.44
C ASN A 252 -2.54 -17.77 -10.52
N LEU A 253 -1.66 -17.55 -9.55
CA LEU A 253 -1.27 -18.57 -8.58
C LEU A 253 -2.49 -19.05 -7.78
N ASP A 254 -3.41 -18.13 -7.44
CA ASP A 254 -4.79 -18.45 -7.04
C ASP A 254 -5.79 -17.70 -7.95
N LYS A 255 -6.50 -18.46 -8.79
CA LYS A 255 -7.42 -17.91 -9.79
C LYS A 255 -8.60 -17.17 -9.17
N GLN A 256 -9.06 -17.58 -8.02
CA GLN A 256 -10.20 -16.96 -7.35
C GLN A 256 -9.82 -15.59 -6.75
N THR A 257 -8.68 -15.47 -6.07
CA THR A 257 -8.15 -14.18 -5.63
C THR A 257 -7.86 -13.30 -6.84
N ALA A 258 -7.19 -13.85 -7.86
CA ALA A 258 -6.91 -13.13 -9.10
C ALA A 258 -8.15 -12.55 -9.78
N SER A 259 -9.30 -13.20 -9.69
CA SER A 259 -10.56 -12.68 -10.27
C SER A 259 -11.12 -11.47 -9.51
N ARG A 260 -10.76 -11.28 -8.25
CA ARG A 260 -11.28 -10.22 -7.34
C ARG A 260 -10.33 -9.05 -7.16
N VAL A 261 -9.08 -9.25 -7.55
CA VAL A 261 -8.00 -8.28 -7.32
C VAL A 261 -7.39 -7.90 -8.66
N MET A 262 -7.41 -6.60 -8.98
CA MET A 262 -6.89 -6.06 -10.24
C MET A 262 -5.58 -5.32 -10.00
N PRO A 263 -4.47 -5.72 -10.65
CA PRO A 263 -3.25 -4.94 -10.65
C PRO A 263 -3.42 -3.64 -11.44
N ILE A 264 -3.02 -2.51 -10.86
CA ILE A 264 -3.02 -1.19 -11.47
C ILE A 264 -1.66 -0.55 -11.23
N ASN A 265 -1.14 0.14 -12.24
CA ASN A 265 0.11 0.85 -12.14
C ASN A 265 -0.10 2.30 -11.71
N ASN A 266 0.76 2.77 -10.83
CA ASN A 266 0.84 4.16 -10.39
C ASN A 266 2.30 4.62 -10.44
N PHE A 267 2.52 5.95 -10.56
CA PHE A 267 3.83 6.50 -10.86
C PHE A 267 4.20 7.60 -9.88
N ILE A 268 5.49 7.67 -9.54
CA ILE A 268 6.06 8.66 -8.64
C ILE A 268 7.31 9.25 -9.32
N ILE A 269 7.51 10.54 -9.11
CA ILE A 269 8.72 11.27 -9.47
C ILE A 269 9.33 11.90 -8.22
N ALA A 270 10.64 12.12 -8.23
CA ALA A 270 11.31 12.94 -7.23
C ALA A 270 12.18 13.99 -7.95
N THR A 271 12.05 15.24 -7.51
CA THR A 271 12.85 16.35 -8.05
C THR A 271 14.30 16.23 -7.63
N GLU A 272 15.17 17.05 -8.19
CA GLU A 272 16.43 17.43 -7.54
C GLU A 272 16.15 18.03 -6.16
N PRO A 273 17.13 18.13 -5.24
CA PRO A 273 16.97 18.86 -3.99
C PRO A 273 16.52 20.29 -4.27
N LEU A 274 15.45 20.73 -3.60
CA LEU A 274 14.88 22.06 -3.80
C LEU A 274 15.86 23.13 -3.30
N LYS A 275 16.01 24.19 -4.09
CA LYS A 275 16.82 25.34 -3.73
C LYS A 275 16.18 26.12 -2.60
N TYR A 276 17.00 26.90 -1.88
CA TYR A 276 16.53 27.87 -0.91
C TYR A 276 15.51 28.83 -1.54
N GLY A 277 14.45 29.16 -0.83
CA GLY A 277 13.34 29.98 -1.31
C GLY A 277 12.19 29.21 -1.95
N PHE A 278 12.32 27.88 -2.15
CA PHE A 278 11.24 27.05 -2.67
C PHE A 278 10.62 26.18 -1.58
N LEU A 279 9.30 26.24 -1.43
CA LEU A 279 8.51 25.41 -0.54
C LEU A 279 9.00 25.43 0.93
N GLU A 280 9.47 26.60 1.43
CA GLU A 280 10.06 26.70 2.76
C GLU A 280 9.08 26.39 3.88
N SER A 281 7.85 26.88 3.79
CA SER A 281 6.80 26.58 4.75
C SER A 281 6.44 25.10 4.74
N PHE A 282 6.32 24.51 3.55
CA PHE A 282 6.09 23.08 3.41
C PHE A 282 7.26 22.24 3.96
N LEU A 283 8.50 22.71 3.79
CA LEU A 283 9.69 22.09 4.36
C LEU A 283 9.69 22.10 5.90
N GLN A 284 9.24 23.19 6.50
CA GLN A 284 9.15 23.31 7.96
C GLN A 284 8.16 22.33 8.57
N HIS A 285 6.98 22.22 7.95
CA HIS A 285 5.92 21.34 8.44
C HIS A 285 6.14 19.87 8.09
N ASN A 286 6.74 19.59 6.92
CA ASN A 286 7.04 18.25 6.42
C ASN A 286 5.85 17.28 6.50
N TYR A 287 4.63 17.74 6.21
CA TYR A 287 3.45 16.89 6.12
C TYR A 287 3.39 16.17 4.77
N ALA A 288 2.74 15.01 4.73
CA ALA A 288 2.35 14.42 3.46
C ALA A 288 0.99 14.98 3.02
N VAL A 289 0.73 14.95 1.73
CA VAL A 289 -0.51 15.47 1.13
C VAL A 289 -1.13 14.41 0.23
N ALA A 290 -2.46 14.28 0.30
CA ALA A 290 -3.26 13.57 -0.70
C ALA A 290 -4.42 14.47 -1.12
N ASP A 291 -4.71 14.58 -2.42
CA ASP A 291 -5.80 15.46 -2.88
C ASP A 291 -7.13 14.71 -3.10
N SER A 292 -8.21 15.50 -3.25
CA SER A 292 -9.59 15.02 -3.37
C SER A 292 -9.94 14.44 -4.75
N LYS A 293 -8.98 14.35 -5.68
CA LYS A 293 -9.24 13.76 -7.00
C LYS A 293 -9.55 12.28 -6.92
N PHE A 294 -10.33 11.77 -7.85
CA PHE A 294 -10.60 10.34 -7.96
C PHE A 294 -9.30 9.51 -8.14
N VAL A 295 -8.37 10.00 -9.00
CA VAL A 295 -6.98 9.56 -9.07
C VAL A 295 -6.13 10.62 -8.39
N PRO A 296 -5.86 10.48 -7.08
CA PRO A 296 -5.27 11.55 -6.30
C PRO A 296 -3.84 11.85 -6.74
N ASN A 297 -3.48 13.13 -6.69
CA ASN A 297 -2.09 13.48 -6.49
C ASN A 297 -1.77 13.27 -5.02
N TYR A 298 -0.59 12.76 -4.76
CA TYR A 298 -0.07 12.65 -3.40
C TYR A 298 1.41 12.99 -3.41
N PHE A 299 1.84 13.71 -2.39
CA PHE A 299 3.22 14.18 -2.34
C PHE A 299 3.69 14.44 -0.92
N ARG A 300 4.99 14.50 -0.77
CA ARG A 300 5.68 14.85 0.47
C ARG A 300 7.10 15.27 0.16
N LEU A 301 7.79 15.82 1.15
CA LEU A 301 9.20 16.11 1.04
C LEU A 301 10.05 14.94 1.57
N SER A 302 11.23 14.80 1.00
CA SER A 302 12.26 13.88 1.48
C SER A 302 13.19 14.60 2.48
N PRO A 303 13.95 13.84 3.30
CA PRO A 303 14.93 14.43 4.22
C PRO A 303 15.99 15.31 3.53
N ASP A 304 16.35 15.00 2.28
CA ASP A 304 17.25 15.79 1.44
C ASP A 304 16.53 16.84 0.58
N LYS A 305 15.35 17.28 1.01
CA LYS A 305 14.56 18.39 0.44
C LYS A 305 14.10 18.20 -1.01
N ARG A 306 13.81 16.98 -1.45
CA ARG A 306 13.19 16.71 -2.75
C ARG A 306 11.68 16.65 -2.62
N LEU A 307 10.96 17.16 -3.62
CA LEU A 307 9.53 16.88 -3.73
C LEU A 307 9.33 15.49 -4.35
N ILE A 308 8.82 14.55 -3.55
CA ILE A 308 8.37 13.25 -4.00
C ILE A 308 6.89 13.40 -4.37
N PHE A 309 6.56 13.28 -5.67
CA PHE A 309 5.22 13.54 -6.17
C PHE A 309 4.68 12.32 -6.91
N GLY A 310 3.58 11.78 -6.43
CA GLY A 310 2.86 10.68 -7.05
C GLY A 310 1.55 11.15 -7.66
N GLY A 311 1.18 10.53 -8.77
CA GLY A 311 -0.08 10.82 -9.43
C GLY A 311 -0.12 10.25 -10.84
N GLY A 312 -1.30 9.81 -11.22
CA GLY A 312 -1.54 9.16 -12.48
C GLY A 312 -1.56 7.65 -12.36
N GLU A 313 -2.54 7.08 -13.00
CA GLU A 313 -2.74 5.65 -13.07
C GLU A 313 -2.61 5.19 -14.52
N ASN A 314 -2.16 3.96 -14.69
CA ASN A 314 -2.19 3.29 -15.97
C ASN A 314 -2.75 1.88 -15.78
N TYR A 315 -3.66 1.53 -16.66
CA TYR A 315 -4.40 0.28 -16.61
C TYR A 315 -3.81 -0.81 -17.51
N THR A 316 -2.70 -0.52 -18.20
CA THR A 316 -1.91 -1.54 -18.91
C THR A 316 -0.94 -2.20 -17.94
N TYR A 317 -0.52 -3.43 -18.21
CA TYR A 317 0.46 -4.10 -17.35
C TYR A 317 1.86 -3.50 -17.48
N LYS A 318 2.19 -2.94 -18.65
CA LYS A 318 3.47 -2.29 -18.90
C LYS A 318 3.39 -0.80 -18.60
N PHE A 319 4.44 -0.25 -17.99
CA PHE A 319 4.55 1.18 -17.73
C PHE A 319 4.63 1.97 -19.05
N PRO A 320 3.88 3.06 -19.22
CA PRO A 320 4.03 3.93 -20.37
C PRO A 320 5.41 4.57 -20.41
N LYS A 321 6.00 4.70 -21.58
CA LYS A 321 7.32 5.33 -21.73
C LYS A 321 7.38 6.78 -21.22
N ASN A 322 6.27 7.49 -21.28
CA ASN A 322 6.13 8.90 -20.93
C ASN A 322 5.54 9.14 -19.51
N PHE A 323 5.55 8.15 -18.63
CA PHE A 323 4.94 8.30 -17.30
C PHE A 323 5.62 9.40 -16.47
N LYS A 324 6.94 9.59 -16.61
CA LYS A 324 7.70 10.67 -15.96
C LYS A 324 7.11 12.04 -16.33
N GLU A 325 6.92 12.31 -17.62
CA GLU A 325 6.36 13.57 -18.11
C GLU A 325 4.90 13.75 -17.68
N THR A 326 4.13 12.67 -17.63
CA THR A 326 2.74 12.71 -17.16
C THR A 326 2.66 13.12 -15.70
N ALA A 327 3.49 12.55 -14.84
CA ALA A 327 3.57 12.92 -13.42
C ALA A 327 4.11 14.35 -13.24
N ARG A 328 5.15 14.75 -14.02
CA ARG A 328 5.71 16.12 -14.00
C ARG A 328 4.66 17.17 -14.36
N LYS A 329 3.86 16.95 -15.39
CA LYS A 329 2.76 17.88 -15.77
C LYS A 329 1.75 18.07 -14.64
N LYS A 330 1.45 17.04 -13.86
CA LYS A 330 0.57 17.14 -12.69
C LYS A 330 1.24 17.91 -11.56
N MET A 331 2.50 17.66 -11.29
CA MET A 331 3.31 18.41 -10.30
C MET A 331 3.34 19.90 -10.62
N ILE A 332 3.61 20.29 -11.87
CA ILE A 332 3.69 21.70 -12.30
C ILE A 332 2.32 22.39 -12.17
N LYS A 333 1.20 21.70 -12.31
CA LYS A 333 -0.13 22.28 -12.03
C LYS A 333 -0.32 22.66 -10.57
N VAL A 334 0.27 21.92 -9.64
CA VAL A 334 0.23 22.22 -8.21
C VAL A 334 1.30 23.23 -7.85
N TYR A 335 2.49 23.09 -8.40
CA TYR A 335 3.68 23.91 -8.14
C TYR A 335 4.27 24.48 -9.44
N PRO A 336 3.69 25.54 -10.03
CA PRO A 336 4.21 26.15 -11.27
C PRO A 336 5.65 26.63 -11.17
N GLN A 337 6.07 27.04 -9.97
CA GLN A 337 7.43 27.49 -9.67
C GLN A 337 8.49 26.40 -9.88
N LEU A 338 8.10 25.12 -9.88
CA LEU A 338 9.01 23.99 -10.11
C LEU A 338 9.09 23.56 -11.59
N LYS A 339 8.60 24.39 -12.53
CA LYS A 339 8.59 24.07 -13.97
C LYS A 339 9.98 23.77 -14.53
N ASP A 340 11.01 24.39 -14.01
CA ASP A 340 12.40 24.26 -14.48
C ASP A 340 13.24 23.31 -13.60
N SER A 341 12.64 22.73 -12.54
CA SER A 341 13.33 21.75 -11.69
C SER A 341 13.54 20.42 -12.42
N ASN A 342 14.73 19.85 -12.23
CA ASN A 342 15.06 18.53 -12.76
C ASN A 342 14.30 17.43 -11.99
N ILE A 343 13.97 16.36 -12.71
CA ILE A 343 13.44 15.13 -12.12
C ILE A 343 14.54 14.09 -12.12
N ASP A 344 15.14 13.87 -10.96
CA ASP A 344 16.27 12.96 -10.79
C ASP A 344 15.82 11.50 -10.76
N PHE A 345 14.64 11.22 -10.16
CA PHE A 345 14.13 9.88 -10.05
C PHE A 345 12.70 9.78 -10.58
N SER A 346 12.39 8.67 -11.22
CA SER A 346 11.04 8.33 -11.63
C SER A 346 10.85 6.81 -11.59
N TRP A 347 9.77 6.35 -10.96
CA TRP A 347 9.49 4.93 -10.85
C TRP A 347 7.99 4.65 -10.85
N GLY A 348 7.65 3.41 -11.12
CA GLY A 348 6.29 2.93 -11.03
C GLY A 348 6.16 1.81 -10.01
N GLY A 349 4.94 1.56 -9.60
CA GLY A 349 4.57 0.45 -8.74
C GLY A 349 3.22 -0.12 -9.15
N THR A 350 3.07 -1.45 -9.02
CA THR A 350 1.81 -2.12 -9.27
C THR A 350 1.11 -2.34 -7.93
N LEU A 351 0.02 -1.61 -7.72
CA LEU A 351 -0.89 -1.80 -6.59
C LEU A 351 -2.04 -2.75 -6.99
N ALA A 352 -2.84 -3.15 -6.04
CA ALA A 352 -4.00 -3.98 -6.28
C ALA A 352 -5.28 -3.32 -5.78
N ILE A 353 -6.29 -3.32 -6.63
CA ILE A 353 -7.62 -2.83 -6.28
C ILE A 353 -8.65 -3.95 -6.31
N THR A 354 -9.67 -3.83 -5.49
CA THR A 354 -10.92 -4.57 -5.57
C THR A 354 -11.98 -3.73 -6.27
N ARG A 355 -13.06 -4.35 -6.71
CA ARG A 355 -14.15 -3.65 -7.38
C ARG A 355 -14.80 -2.59 -6.49
N ASN A 356 -15.02 -2.90 -5.23
CA ASN A 356 -15.60 -2.00 -4.23
C ASN A 356 -14.56 -1.25 -3.36
N ARG A 357 -13.26 -1.40 -3.66
CA ARG A 357 -12.15 -0.74 -2.96
C ARG A 357 -11.94 -1.18 -1.48
N LEU A 358 -12.70 -2.12 -0.95
CA LEU A 358 -12.45 -2.72 0.35
C LEU A 358 -11.37 -3.81 0.25
N PRO A 359 -10.59 -4.07 1.32
CA PRO A 359 -9.54 -5.09 1.30
C PRO A 359 -10.12 -6.49 1.14
N CYS A 360 -9.42 -7.33 0.38
CA CYS A 360 -9.84 -8.68 0.04
C CYS A 360 -9.16 -9.71 0.95
N PHE A 361 -9.88 -10.19 1.95
CA PHE A 361 -9.49 -11.33 2.78
C PHE A 361 -10.27 -12.55 2.31
N ARG A 362 -9.60 -13.69 2.16
CA ARG A 362 -10.25 -14.90 1.67
C ARG A 362 -9.72 -16.16 2.33
N LYS A 363 -10.64 -17.05 2.68
CA LYS A 363 -10.34 -18.46 2.91
C LYS A 363 -10.29 -19.15 1.54
N VAL A 364 -9.10 -19.54 1.11
CA VAL A 364 -8.87 -20.20 -0.18
C VAL A 364 -9.17 -21.69 -0.05
N SER A 365 -8.78 -22.28 1.08
CA SER A 365 -9.15 -23.62 1.55
C SER A 365 -9.17 -23.61 3.08
N ASP A 366 -9.38 -24.76 3.71
CA ASP A 366 -9.37 -24.88 5.19
C ASP A 366 -8.02 -24.49 5.80
N THR A 367 -6.95 -24.59 5.03
CA THR A 367 -5.58 -24.36 5.48
C THR A 367 -4.85 -23.25 4.71
N ALA A 368 -5.50 -22.63 3.71
CA ALA A 368 -4.90 -21.59 2.88
C ALA A 368 -5.76 -20.33 2.85
N TYR A 369 -5.08 -19.18 2.95
CA TYR A 369 -5.68 -17.86 3.10
C TYR A 369 -5.03 -16.87 2.15
N SER A 370 -5.76 -15.84 1.75
CA SER A 370 -5.24 -14.76 0.90
C SER A 370 -5.65 -13.41 1.43
N ILE A 371 -4.71 -12.46 1.45
CA ILE A 371 -4.94 -11.06 1.82
C ILE A 371 -4.32 -10.16 0.76
N SER A 372 -5.13 -9.28 0.17
CA SER A 372 -4.72 -8.39 -0.93
C SER A 372 -5.75 -7.30 -1.20
N GLY A 373 -5.51 -6.42 -2.19
CA GLY A 373 -6.52 -5.51 -2.69
C GLY A 373 -6.79 -4.29 -1.81
N TYR A 374 -5.77 -3.70 -1.22
CA TYR A 374 -5.89 -2.51 -0.35
C TYR A 374 -6.28 -1.23 -1.08
N SER A 375 -6.38 -1.26 -2.40
CA SER A 375 -6.91 -0.19 -3.24
C SER A 375 -6.27 1.19 -3.03
N GLY A 376 -4.94 1.22 -2.79
CA GLY A 376 -4.16 2.45 -2.59
C GLY A 376 -4.07 2.92 -1.14
N HIS A 377 -4.76 2.29 -0.19
CA HIS A 377 -4.74 2.63 1.23
C HIS A 377 -4.08 1.54 2.09
N GLY A 378 -2.90 1.05 1.66
CA GLY A 378 -2.36 -0.21 2.15
C GLY A 378 -1.23 -0.13 3.17
N VAL A 379 -0.59 1.01 3.44
CA VAL A 379 0.60 1.02 4.31
C VAL A 379 0.26 0.57 5.73
N ALA A 380 -0.70 1.21 6.38
CA ALA A 380 -1.15 0.81 7.71
C ALA A 380 -1.98 -0.48 7.67
N LEU A 381 -2.96 -0.56 6.74
CA LEU A 381 -3.87 -1.70 6.67
C LEU A 381 -3.17 -3.04 6.37
N SER A 382 -2.05 -3.04 5.64
CA SER A 382 -1.30 -4.28 5.39
C SER A 382 -0.55 -4.77 6.63
N ILE A 383 -0.15 -3.88 7.52
CA ILE A 383 0.48 -4.24 8.78
C ILE A 383 -0.54 -4.90 9.71
N ILE A 384 -1.70 -4.27 9.91
CA ILE A 384 -2.73 -4.87 10.75
C ILE A 384 -3.31 -6.16 10.15
N ALA A 385 -3.39 -6.26 8.82
CA ALA A 385 -3.87 -7.46 8.14
C ALA A 385 -2.98 -8.69 8.40
N GLY A 386 -1.66 -8.50 8.44
CA GLY A 386 -0.73 -9.56 8.84
C GLY A 386 -0.92 -9.99 10.28
N LYS A 387 -1.13 -9.06 11.21
CA LYS A 387 -1.44 -9.33 12.62
C LYS A 387 -2.77 -10.07 12.77
N ILE A 388 -3.81 -9.61 12.09
CA ILE A 388 -5.15 -10.27 12.08
C ILE A 388 -5.03 -11.72 11.62
N PHE A 389 -4.23 -12.00 10.60
CA PHE A 389 -3.98 -13.37 10.16
C PHE A 389 -3.30 -14.20 11.25
N ALA A 390 -2.27 -13.68 11.90
CA ALA A 390 -1.57 -14.39 12.97
C ALA A 390 -2.50 -14.69 14.17
N GLU A 391 -3.30 -13.74 14.59
CA GLU A 391 -4.30 -13.90 15.65
C GLU A 391 -5.36 -14.94 15.28
N PHE A 392 -5.79 -14.96 14.02
CA PHE A 392 -6.74 -15.94 13.51
C PHE A 392 -6.16 -17.37 13.55
N ILE A 393 -4.91 -17.56 13.10
CA ILE A 393 -4.22 -18.87 13.18
C ILE A 393 -4.08 -19.32 14.62
N ALA A 394 -3.80 -18.40 15.53
CA ALA A 394 -3.70 -18.67 16.97
C ALA A 394 -5.07 -18.80 17.67
N LYS A 395 -6.19 -18.70 16.95
CA LYS A 395 -7.57 -18.72 17.47
C LYS A 395 -7.83 -17.66 18.56
N LYS A 396 -7.18 -16.50 18.45
CA LYS A 396 -7.30 -15.38 19.41
C LYS A 396 -8.30 -14.32 18.97
N SER A 397 -8.70 -14.29 17.69
CA SER A 397 -9.57 -13.26 17.15
C SER A 397 -10.33 -13.74 15.92
N GLU A 398 -11.57 -13.30 15.78
CA GLU A 398 -12.43 -13.55 14.62
C GLU A 398 -12.37 -12.43 13.57
N ARG A 399 -11.44 -11.47 13.71
CA ARG A 399 -11.31 -10.31 12.81
C ARG A 399 -11.02 -10.71 11.36
N PHE A 400 -10.35 -11.83 11.14
CA PHE A 400 -10.15 -12.37 9.79
C PHE A 400 -11.50 -12.77 9.17
N ASP A 401 -12.38 -13.40 9.94
CA ASP A 401 -13.72 -13.79 9.48
C ASP A 401 -14.58 -12.57 9.16
N PHE A 402 -14.50 -11.51 9.98
CA PHE A 402 -15.17 -10.24 9.69
C PHE A 402 -14.80 -9.70 8.30
N PHE A 403 -13.50 -9.60 7.98
CA PHE A 403 -13.07 -9.15 6.65
C PHE A 403 -13.37 -10.15 5.54
N SER A 404 -13.33 -11.46 5.80
CA SER A 404 -13.55 -12.49 4.79
C SER A 404 -15.02 -12.58 4.33
N GLN A 405 -15.95 -12.06 5.13
CA GLN A 405 -17.38 -11.97 4.81
C GLN A 405 -17.73 -10.72 3.99
N LEU A 406 -16.81 -9.79 3.79
CA LEU A 406 -17.09 -8.61 2.97
C LEU A 406 -17.43 -9.01 1.53
N PRO A 407 -18.38 -8.30 0.89
CA PRO A 407 -18.86 -8.62 -0.47
C PRO A 407 -17.83 -8.20 -1.53
N ILE A 408 -16.72 -8.93 -1.62
CA ILE A 408 -15.68 -8.68 -2.63
C ILE A 408 -16.02 -9.49 -3.88
N GLU A 409 -16.72 -8.86 -4.80
CA GLU A 409 -17.13 -9.48 -6.06
C GLU A 409 -15.98 -9.62 -7.06
N PRO A 410 -15.98 -10.67 -7.89
CA PRO A 410 -15.04 -10.77 -8.99
C PRO A 410 -15.27 -9.66 -10.03
N PHE A 411 -14.20 -9.25 -10.69
CA PHE A 411 -14.30 -8.35 -11.84
C PHE A 411 -15.04 -9.04 -12.99
N PRO A 412 -15.89 -8.31 -13.76
CA PRO A 412 -16.54 -8.85 -14.94
C PRO A 412 -15.52 -9.42 -15.95
N GLY A 413 -15.89 -10.51 -16.63
CA GLY A 413 -15.02 -11.13 -17.64
C GLY A 413 -14.01 -12.15 -17.10
N LYS A 414 -14.10 -12.53 -15.82
CA LYS A 414 -13.16 -13.48 -15.17
C LYS A 414 -11.69 -13.06 -15.38
N SER A 415 -10.75 -13.99 -15.40
CA SER A 415 -9.32 -13.68 -15.54
C SER A 415 -8.91 -13.20 -16.95
N SER A 416 -9.68 -13.53 -17.99
CA SER A 416 -9.29 -13.27 -19.39
C SER A 416 -9.81 -11.95 -19.96
N PHE A 417 -11.04 -11.55 -19.61
CA PHE A 417 -11.68 -10.33 -20.14
C PHE A 417 -11.81 -9.19 -19.12
N ARG A 418 -11.39 -9.39 -17.88
CA ARG A 418 -11.47 -8.36 -16.83
C ARG A 418 -10.73 -7.06 -17.20
N TRP A 419 -9.61 -7.18 -17.92
CA TRP A 419 -8.76 -6.04 -18.27
C TRP A 419 -9.44 -5.10 -19.31
N PRO A 420 -9.96 -5.55 -20.47
CA PRO A 420 -10.65 -4.67 -21.41
C PRO A 420 -11.86 -3.96 -20.79
N LEU A 421 -12.66 -4.68 -20.01
CA LEU A 421 -13.85 -4.12 -19.37
C LEU A 421 -13.49 -3.08 -18.29
N MET A 422 -12.40 -3.29 -17.57
CA MET A 422 -11.91 -2.32 -16.61
C MET A 422 -11.41 -1.05 -17.31
N VAL A 423 -10.64 -1.17 -18.39
CA VAL A 423 -10.15 -0.02 -19.17
C VAL A 423 -11.33 0.84 -19.63
N LEU A 424 -12.40 0.24 -20.14
CA LEU A 424 -13.62 0.94 -20.54
C LEU A 424 -14.28 1.64 -19.34
N GLY A 425 -14.43 0.97 -18.22
CA GLY A 425 -15.00 1.55 -16.99
C GLY A 425 -14.18 2.73 -16.46
N MET A 426 -12.86 2.61 -16.46
CA MET A 426 -11.97 3.67 -15.96
C MET A 426 -11.86 4.85 -16.91
N LEU A 427 -11.92 4.62 -18.22
CA LEU A 427 -12.05 5.71 -19.20
C LEU A 427 -13.33 6.51 -18.99
N TRP A 428 -14.45 5.83 -18.68
CA TRP A 428 -15.70 6.47 -18.32
C TRP A 428 -15.58 7.35 -17.07
N TYR A 429 -14.96 6.83 -15.98
CA TYR A 429 -14.73 7.62 -14.76
C TYR A 429 -13.76 8.79 -14.97
N SER A 430 -12.71 8.59 -15.77
CA SER A 430 -11.76 9.66 -16.14
C SER A 430 -12.41 10.77 -16.97
N LEU A 431 -13.36 10.43 -17.84
CA LEU A 431 -14.16 11.42 -18.58
C LEU A 431 -15.08 12.19 -17.60
N ARG A 432 -15.73 11.51 -16.67
CA ARG A 432 -16.59 12.14 -15.66
C ARG A 432 -15.83 13.13 -14.76
N ASP A 433 -14.57 12.85 -14.41
CA ASP A 433 -13.72 13.77 -13.64
C ASP A 433 -13.36 15.07 -14.42
N ARG A 434 -13.45 15.07 -15.75
CA ARG A 434 -13.22 16.28 -16.56
C ARG A 434 -14.43 17.22 -16.57
N PHE A 435 -15.61 16.72 -16.24
CA PHE A 435 -16.87 17.46 -16.21
C PHE A 435 -17.37 17.76 -14.78
N ARG A 436 -16.61 17.43 -13.76
CA ARG A 436 -16.77 17.85 -12.35
C ARG A 436 -15.85 19.02 -12.04
#